data_7ea804a1c46b6132bb59d7cf568a6e87
#
_entry.id   7ea804a1c46b6132bb59d7cf568a6e87
#
_cell.length_a   1.000
_cell.length_b   1.000
_cell.length_c   1.000
_cell.angle_alpha   90.00
_cell.angle_beta   90.00
_cell.angle_gamma   90.00
#
_symmetry.space_group_name_H-M   'P 1'
#
loop_
_entity.id
_entity.type
_entity.pdbx_description
1 polymer ?
#
loop_
_entity_poly.entity_id
_entity_poly.type
_entity_poly.pdbx_seq_one_letter_code
_entity_poly.pdbx_strand_id
1 'polypeptide(L)'
;VIYFDKRIDCPVCYSRVSHVLYQCPYGEEPVRGYLQRAEYYRPDFNLLTTATYRLRRCHNCHLVYQEEIPNRRLQAIIYERWLNADYITQKHLKVDDLGYYKYYAFDIMFILNLLGRLPSEVDILDYGFGLGRWARMARAFGCNVYGMEISPSRRKIAKDMGIDIIGPNSTKNFDVINLDQVLEHVPRPVELLQNLRGRLKKGGFFKLAVPDGSNIEVNLSRGMWAAPRHSRFSLVAAYPLEHINCFNGRSFNYMIEAAGLKRKEIPMMAKISYAAHNLVFTPKVNKATYYRLRNFWRYLDGDTMALAQ
;
A
#
# COMPACT_ATOMS: atom_id res chain seq x y z
N VAL A 1 7.64 -27.31 -11.25
CA VAL A 1 6.99 -26.04 -11.65
C VAL A 1 7.62 -24.92 -10.84
N ILE A 2 8.13 -23.89 -11.54
CA ILE A 2 8.73 -22.71 -10.89
C ILE A 2 7.60 -21.76 -10.46
N TYR A 3 7.58 -21.37 -9.19
CA TYR A 3 6.60 -20.46 -8.60
C TYR A 3 7.18 -19.09 -8.20
N PHE A 4 8.51 -18.96 -8.27
CA PHE A 4 9.22 -17.76 -7.85
C PHE A 4 10.07 -17.20 -8.96
N ASP A 5 10.13 -15.88 -9.04
CA ASP A 5 11.09 -15.12 -9.81
C ASP A 5 12.17 -14.58 -8.88
N LYS A 6 13.43 -14.62 -9.33
CA LYS A 6 14.58 -14.12 -8.56
C LYS A 6 14.96 -12.72 -9.02
N ARG A 7 15.05 -11.79 -8.08
CA ARG A 7 15.54 -10.42 -8.33
C ARG A 7 17.07 -10.39 -8.24
N ILE A 8 17.70 -9.75 -9.21
CA ILE A 8 19.15 -9.55 -9.28
C ILE A 8 19.57 -8.13 -8.92
N ASP A 9 18.62 -7.22 -8.86
CA ASP A 9 18.81 -5.80 -8.59
C ASP A 9 17.71 -5.24 -7.63
N CYS A 10 17.95 -4.08 -7.09
CA CYS A 10 16.97 -3.35 -6.29
C CYS A 10 15.81 -2.86 -7.19
N PRO A 11 14.54 -3.14 -6.85
CA PRO A 11 13.41 -2.77 -7.69
C PRO A 11 13.13 -1.25 -7.76
N VAL A 12 13.84 -0.45 -6.97
CA VAL A 12 13.68 1.01 -6.91
C VAL A 12 14.82 1.74 -7.59
N CYS A 13 16.09 1.41 -7.27
CA CYS A 13 17.24 2.15 -7.80
C CYS A 13 18.10 1.33 -8.76
N TYR A 14 17.69 0.10 -9.07
CA TYR A 14 18.38 -0.84 -9.98
C TYR A 14 19.82 -1.18 -9.60
N SER A 15 20.29 -0.78 -8.41
CA SER A 15 21.60 -1.16 -7.89
C SER A 15 21.65 -2.66 -7.61
N ARG A 16 22.78 -3.29 -7.99
CA ARG A 16 23.09 -4.69 -7.64
C ARG A 16 23.81 -4.81 -6.29
N VAL A 17 24.22 -3.68 -5.70
CA VAL A 17 24.93 -3.66 -4.43
C VAL A 17 23.93 -3.71 -3.28
N SER A 18 23.85 -4.88 -2.64
CA SER A 18 22.97 -5.14 -1.51
C SER A 18 23.53 -6.27 -0.66
N HIS A 19 23.13 -6.36 0.61
CA HIS A 19 23.46 -7.49 1.47
C HIS A 19 22.20 -8.22 1.95
N VAL A 20 22.37 -9.48 2.34
CA VAL A 20 21.29 -10.27 2.95
C VAL A 20 21.09 -9.76 4.38
N LEU A 21 19.87 -9.28 4.65
CA LEU A 21 19.46 -8.81 5.97
C LEU A 21 18.90 -9.96 6.83
N TYR A 22 18.11 -10.83 6.20
CA TYR A 22 17.47 -11.97 6.83
C TYR A 22 17.20 -13.07 5.82
N GLN A 23 17.25 -14.34 6.24
CA GLN A 23 16.82 -15.47 5.42
C GLN A 23 16.31 -16.63 6.27
N CYS A 24 15.26 -17.29 5.79
CA CYS A 24 14.69 -18.51 6.37
C CYS A 24 13.88 -19.25 5.30
N PRO A 25 13.99 -20.57 5.15
CA PRO A 25 13.08 -21.32 4.29
C PRO A 25 11.62 -21.10 4.67
N TYR A 26 10.71 -21.04 3.69
CA TYR A 26 9.29 -20.81 3.98
C TYR A 26 8.65 -21.90 4.85
N GLY A 27 9.17 -23.13 4.75
CA GLY A 27 8.70 -24.30 5.53
C GLY A 27 9.19 -24.35 6.97
N GLU A 28 10.08 -23.45 7.39
CA GLU A 28 10.72 -23.45 8.71
C GLU A 28 10.26 -22.31 9.61
N GLU A 29 10.42 -22.50 10.92
CA GLU A 29 10.19 -21.42 11.88
C GLU A 29 11.33 -20.40 11.81
N PRO A 30 11.02 -19.12 12.03
CA PRO A 30 9.74 -18.57 12.45
C PRO A 30 8.79 -18.16 11.30
N VAL A 31 9.22 -18.25 10.03
CA VAL A 31 8.46 -17.77 8.86
C VAL A 31 7.19 -18.60 8.67
N ARG A 32 7.27 -19.92 8.81
CA ARG A 32 6.11 -20.81 8.72
C ARG A 32 5.01 -20.43 9.71
N GLY A 33 5.34 -20.32 10.99
CA GLY A 33 4.37 -19.95 12.02
C GLY A 33 3.86 -18.54 11.87
N TYR A 34 4.65 -17.61 11.32
CA TYR A 34 4.20 -16.25 11.03
C TYR A 34 3.10 -16.22 9.95
N LEU A 35 3.27 -17.00 8.89
CA LEU A 35 2.27 -17.15 7.83
C LEU A 35 1.01 -17.88 8.32
N GLN A 36 1.14 -18.92 9.13
CA GLN A 36 0.02 -19.71 9.65
C GLN A 36 -0.86 -18.95 10.66
N ARG A 37 -0.31 -17.98 11.37
CA ARG A 37 -1.05 -17.15 12.34
C ARG A 37 -2.02 -16.16 11.71
N ALA A 38 -1.89 -15.87 10.42
CA ALA A 38 -2.82 -15.00 9.73
C ALA A 38 -4.10 -15.76 9.39
N GLU A 39 -5.17 -15.53 10.16
CA GLU A 39 -6.47 -16.21 10.00
C GLU A 39 -7.08 -16.08 8.59
N TYR A 40 -6.71 -15.02 7.87
CA TYR A 40 -7.17 -14.76 6.49
C TYR A 40 -6.28 -15.40 5.42
N TYR A 41 -5.18 -16.08 5.81
CA TYR A 41 -4.16 -16.54 4.89
C TYR A 41 -3.88 -18.04 5.13
N ARG A 42 -4.06 -18.85 4.12
CA ARG A 42 -3.88 -20.32 4.19
C ARG A 42 -2.92 -20.81 3.11
N PRO A 43 -1.60 -20.63 3.31
CA PRO A 43 -0.62 -21.03 2.32
C PRO A 43 -0.50 -22.56 2.24
N ASP A 44 -0.38 -23.05 1.01
CA ASP A 44 0.08 -24.43 0.76
C ASP A 44 1.61 -24.45 0.73
N PHE A 45 2.21 -24.92 1.81
CA PHE A 45 3.66 -24.97 1.95
C PHE A 45 4.34 -25.93 0.96
N ASN A 46 3.62 -26.87 0.34
CA ASN A 46 4.19 -27.71 -0.71
C ASN A 46 4.60 -26.91 -1.95
N LEU A 47 3.96 -25.78 -2.21
CA LEU A 47 4.31 -24.86 -3.29
C LEU A 47 5.50 -23.94 -2.94
N LEU A 48 5.93 -23.92 -1.69
CA LEU A 48 6.97 -23.04 -1.16
C LEU A 48 8.29 -23.76 -0.83
N THR A 49 8.35 -25.07 -1.02
CA THR A 49 9.49 -25.91 -0.58
C THR A 49 10.83 -25.55 -1.23
N THR A 50 10.80 -24.97 -2.42
CA THR A 50 12.02 -24.64 -3.19
C THR A 50 12.48 -23.21 -2.99
N ALA A 51 11.77 -22.41 -2.18
CA ALA A 51 12.04 -21.00 -2.02
C ALA A 51 12.41 -20.64 -0.58
N THR A 52 13.17 -19.58 -0.47
CA THR A 52 13.62 -19.01 0.81
C THR A 52 13.08 -17.59 0.94
N TYR A 53 12.44 -17.30 2.07
CA TYR A 53 12.16 -15.92 2.43
C TYR A 53 13.49 -15.21 2.73
N ARG A 54 14.00 -14.51 1.72
CA ARG A 54 15.28 -13.80 1.81
C ARG A 54 15.04 -12.32 1.59
N LEU A 55 15.34 -11.53 2.63
CA LEU A 55 15.32 -10.08 2.59
C LEU A 55 16.72 -9.55 2.31
N ARG A 56 16.81 -8.67 1.33
CA ARG A 56 18.02 -7.91 1.01
C ARG A 56 17.82 -6.44 1.35
N ARG A 57 18.90 -5.78 1.78
CA ARG A 57 18.94 -4.33 1.93
C ARG A 57 19.82 -3.71 0.87
N CYS A 58 19.27 -2.80 0.09
CA CYS A 58 20.00 -2.03 -0.91
C CYS A 58 20.96 -1.03 -0.23
N HIS A 59 22.22 -0.98 -0.66
CA HIS A 59 23.18 -0.01 -0.13
C HIS A 59 22.92 1.42 -0.62
N ASN A 60 22.30 1.58 -1.80
CA ASN A 60 22.06 2.89 -2.40
C ASN A 60 20.80 3.58 -1.83
N CYS A 61 19.62 3.02 -2.06
CA CYS A 61 18.36 3.66 -1.66
C CYS A 61 17.82 3.17 -0.31
N HIS A 62 18.47 2.18 0.33
CA HIS A 62 18.10 1.56 1.61
C HIS A 62 16.74 0.83 1.61
N LEU A 63 16.18 0.52 0.45
CA LEU A 63 15.02 -0.36 0.38
C LEU A 63 15.37 -1.75 0.92
N VAL A 64 14.51 -2.29 1.76
CA VAL A 64 14.52 -3.72 2.09
C VAL A 64 13.54 -4.43 1.14
N TYR A 65 13.95 -5.52 0.52
CA TYR A 65 13.12 -6.21 -0.48
C TYR A 65 13.35 -7.73 -0.46
N GLN A 66 12.31 -8.48 -0.83
CA GLN A 66 12.42 -9.92 -0.99
C GLN A 66 13.20 -10.24 -2.28
N GLU A 67 14.20 -11.11 -2.20
CA GLU A 67 14.99 -11.54 -3.36
C GLU A 67 14.20 -12.49 -4.24
N GLU A 68 13.52 -13.46 -3.65
CA GLU A 68 12.63 -14.39 -4.34
C GLU A 68 11.18 -13.94 -4.14
N ILE A 69 10.49 -13.65 -5.23
CA ILE A 69 9.13 -13.11 -5.20
C ILE A 69 8.16 -14.04 -5.93
N PRO A 70 6.89 -14.13 -5.51
CA PRO A 70 5.88 -14.88 -6.23
C PRO A 70 5.77 -14.42 -7.68
N ASN A 71 5.88 -15.35 -8.63
CA ASN A 71 5.57 -15.05 -10.03
C ASN A 71 4.05 -14.93 -10.25
N ARG A 72 3.62 -14.56 -11.47
CA ARG A 72 2.20 -14.38 -11.80
C ARG A 72 1.33 -15.58 -11.42
N ARG A 73 1.84 -16.81 -11.58
CA ARG A 73 1.09 -18.03 -11.26
C ARG A 73 0.87 -18.18 -9.76
N LEU A 74 1.91 -17.98 -8.96
CA LEU A 74 1.79 -18.04 -7.50
C LEU A 74 0.96 -16.87 -6.97
N GLN A 75 1.11 -15.67 -7.53
CA GLN A 75 0.27 -14.53 -7.18
C GLN A 75 -1.23 -14.83 -7.39
N ALA A 76 -1.59 -15.42 -8.54
CA ALA A 76 -2.98 -15.83 -8.78
C ALA A 76 -3.47 -16.83 -7.73
N ILE A 77 -2.65 -17.82 -7.34
CA ILE A 77 -2.99 -18.78 -6.28
C ILE A 77 -3.16 -18.06 -4.92
N ILE A 78 -2.24 -17.15 -4.58
CA ILE A 78 -2.31 -16.37 -3.35
C ILE A 78 -3.64 -15.59 -3.28
N TYR A 79 -3.95 -14.82 -4.31
CA TYR A 79 -5.12 -13.93 -4.30
C TYR A 79 -6.47 -14.64 -4.43
N GLU A 80 -6.54 -15.75 -5.18
CA GLU A 80 -7.81 -16.44 -5.47
C GLU A 80 -8.07 -17.64 -4.54
N ARG A 81 -7.03 -18.20 -3.89
CA ARG A 81 -7.17 -19.44 -3.09
C ARG A 81 -6.68 -19.31 -1.65
N TRP A 82 -5.54 -18.63 -1.42
CA TRP A 82 -4.95 -18.55 -0.09
C TRP A 82 -5.52 -17.41 0.75
N LEU A 83 -5.86 -16.30 0.10
CA LEU A 83 -6.58 -15.21 0.75
C LEU A 83 -8.06 -15.58 0.86
N ASN A 84 -8.54 -15.74 2.09
CA ASN A 84 -9.96 -16.01 2.34
C ASN A 84 -10.76 -14.71 2.14
N ALA A 85 -11.34 -14.57 0.94
CA ALA A 85 -12.10 -13.38 0.56
C ALA A 85 -13.33 -13.16 1.48
N ASP A 86 -14.01 -14.23 1.89
CA ASP A 86 -15.17 -14.14 2.78
C ASP A 86 -14.77 -13.68 4.17
N TYR A 87 -13.68 -14.24 4.72
CA TYR A 87 -13.12 -13.80 6.01
C TYR A 87 -12.72 -12.33 5.96
N ILE A 88 -12.02 -11.93 4.91
CA ILE A 88 -11.59 -10.53 4.72
C ILE A 88 -12.83 -9.62 4.64
N THR A 89 -13.83 -9.99 3.86
CA THR A 89 -15.07 -9.23 3.70
C THR A 89 -15.84 -9.13 5.02
N GLN A 90 -16.06 -10.25 5.71
CA GLN A 90 -16.77 -10.27 7.00
C GLN A 90 -16.03 -9.51 8.09
N LYS A 91 -14.71 -9.67 8.17
CA LYS A 91 -13.88 -8.91 9.12
C LYS A 91 -13.93 -7.41 8.84
N HIS A 92 -13.95 -7.04 7.58
CA HIS A 92 -14.06 -5.67 7.18
C HIS A 92 -15.46 -5.09 7.44
N LEU A 93 -16.52 -5.84 7.25
CA LEU A 93 -17.87 -5.42 7.64
C LEU A 93 -18.01 -5.21 9.16
N LYS A 94 -17.36 -6.05 9.97
CA LYS A 94 -17.32 -5.90 11.44
C LYS A 94 -16.45 -4.72 11.91
N VAL A 95 -15.49 -4.27 11.10
CA VAL A 95 -14.56 -3.18 11.39
C VAL A 95 -14.97 -1.88 10.67
N ASP A 96 -16.05 -1.89 9.87
CA ASP A 96 -16.67 -0.70 9.29
C ASP A 96 -17.32 0.12 10.41
N ASP A 97 -16.49 0.73 11.23
CA ASP A 97 -16.91 1.66 12.27
C ASP A 97 -16.88 3.11 11.77
N LEU A 98 -17.52 3.97 12.52
CA LEU A 98 -17.53 5.41 12.25
C LEU A 98 -16.12 6.01 12.11
N GLY A 99 -15.12 5.37 12.72
CA GLY A 99 -13.73 5.78 12.63
C GLY A 99 -13.15 5.67 11.23
N TYR A 100 -13.44 4.58 10.50
CA TYR A 100 -13.00 4.42 9.12
C TYR A 100 -13.68 5.41 8.19
N TYR A 101 -15.00 5.58 8.33
CA TYR A 101 -15.75 6.57 7.54
C TYR A 101 -15.20 7.98 7.72
N LYS A 102 -14.95 8.39 8.96
CA LYS A 102 -14.31 9.68 9.25
C LYS A 102 -12.95 9.82 8.58
N TYR A 103 -12.10 8.78 8.68
CA TYR A 103 -10.77 8.81 8.07
C TYR A 103 -10.83 9.04 6.56
N TYR A 104 -11.64 8.26 5.85
CA TYR A 104 -11.76 8.41 4.40
C TYR A 104 -12.43 9.72 4.00
N ALA A 105 -13.45 10.16 4.74
CA ALA A 105 -14.10 11.44 4.49
C ALA A 105 -13.11 12.61 4.61
N PHE A 106 -12.30 12.64 5.67
CA PHE A 106 -11.28 13.69 5.83
C PHE A 106 -10.21 13.64 4.75
N ASP A 107 -9.79 12.45 4.34
CA ASP A 107 -8.80 12.27 3.28
C ASP A 107 -9.34 12.85 1.94
N ILE A 108 -10.59 12.55 1.60
CA ILE A 108 -11.24 13.09 0.39
C ILE A 108 -11.43 14.61 0.50
N MET A 109 -11.94 15.12 1.62
CA MET A 109 -12.09 16.57 1.85
C MET A 109 -10.76 17.31 1.71
N PHE A 110 -9.69 16.74 2.26
CA PHE A 110 -8.34 17.29 2.15
C PHE A 110 -7.87 17.36 0.69
N ILE A 111 -8.08 16.31 -0.08
CA ILE A 111 -7.75 16.24 -1.51
C ILE A 111 -8.54 17.29 -2.29
N LEU A 112 -9.85 17.40 -2.07
CA LEU A 112 -10.71 18.37 -2.73
C LEU A 112 -10.30 19.82 -2.41
N ASN A 113 -9.96 20.09 -1.15
CA ASN A 113 -9.45 21.40 -0.74
C ASN A 113 -8.12 21.75 -1.42
N LEU A 114 -7.22 20.77 -1.59
CA LEU A 114 -5.95 21.00 -2.30
C LEU A 114 -6.15 21.26 -3.79
N LEU A 115 -7.18 20.69 -4.40
CA LEU A 115 -7.54 20.92 -5.79
C LEU A 115 -8.30 22.23 -5.99
N GLY A 116 -9.02 22.70 -4.96
CA GLY A 116 -9.88 23.88 -5.05
C GLY A 116 -11.00 23.74 -6.07
N ARG A 117 -11.54 22.52 -6.25
CA ARG A 117 -12.54 22.19 -7.27
C ARG A 117 -13.75 21.49 -6.66
N LEU A 118 -14.89 21.58 -7.32
CA LEU A 118 -16.09 20.84 -6.93
C LEU A 118 -15.88 19.33 -7.15
N PRO A 119 -16.42 18.47 -6.28
CA PRO A 119 -16.27 17.02 -6.40
C PRO A 119 -16.64 16.47 -7.78
N SER A 120 -17.74 16.96 -8.39
CA SER A 120 -18.23 16.53 -9.71
C SER A 120 -17.29 16.84 -10.87
N GLU A 121 -16.32 17.72 -10.66
CA GLU A 121 -15.30 18.08 -11.65
C GLU A 121 -14.00 17.29 -11.51
N VAL A 122 -13.91 16.45 -10.46
CA VAL A 122 -12.68 15.72 -10.11
C VAL A 122 -12.77 14.27 -10.58
N ASP A 123 -11.85 13.88 -11.47
CA ASP A 123 -11.67 12.50 -11.90
C ASP A 123 -10.58 11.83 -11.05
N ILE A 124 -10.92 10.71 -10.43
CA ILE A 124 -10.04 9.96 -9.53
C ILE A 124 -9.83 8.55 -10.06
N LEU A 125 -8.59 8.09 -10.12
CA LEU A 125 -8.25 6.68 -10.26
C LEU A 125 -7.84 6.11 -8.91
N ASP A 126 -8.55 5.08 -8.44
CA ASP A 126 -8.14 4.25 -7.32
C ASP A 126 -7.48 2.98 -7.86
N TYR A 127 -6.14 2.94 -7.84
CA TYR A 127 -5.36 1.84 -8.38
C TYR A 127 -5.14 0.78 -7.32
N GLY A 128 -5.55 -0.48 -7.60
CA GLY A 128 -5.51 -1.54 -6.59
C GLY A 128 -6.51 -1.32 -5.46
N PHE A 129 -7.71 -0.87 -5.78
CA PHE A 129 -8.72 -0.38 -4.82
C PHE A 129 -9.17 -1.41 -3.77
N GLY A 130 -8.75 -2.66 -3.85
CA GLY A 130 -9.09 -3.72 -2.88
C GLY A 130 -10.60 -3.91 -2.71
N LEU A 131 -11.16 -3.56 -1.54
CA LEU A 131 -12.59 -3.58 -1.26
C LEU A 131 -13.31 -2.27 -1.60
N GLY A 132 -12.65 -1.32 -2.23
CA GLY A 132 -13.23 -0.09 -2.74
C GLY A 132 -13.75 0.91 -1.71
N ARG A 133 -13.32 0.83 -0.45
CA ARG A 133 -13.82 1.71 0.61
C ARG A 133 -13.50 3.17 0.40
N TRP A 134 -12.25 3.45 0.03
CA TRP A 134 -11.79 4.80 -0.28
C TRP A 134 -12.49 5.34 -1.54
N ALA A 135 -12.56 4.53 -2.60
CA ALA A 135 -13.26 4.84 -3.84
C ALA A 135 -14.75 5.13 -3.59
N ARG A 136 -15.43 4.31 -2.77
CA ARG A 136 -16.83 4.51 -2.37
C ARG A 136 -17.03 5.84 -1.65
N MET A 137 -16.11 6.22 -0.76
CA MET A 137 -16.18 7.50 -0.07
C MET A 137 -16.00 8.67 -1.05
N ALA A 138 -15.00 8.62 -1.94
CA ALA A 138 -14.80 9.64 -2.96
C ALA A 138 -16.05 9.81 -3.85
N ARG A 139 -16.68 8.71 -4.24
CA ARG A 139 -17.93 8.74 -4.98
C ARG A 139 -19.09 9.34 -4.16
N ALA A 140 -19.19 9.03 -2.87
CA ALA A 140 -20.23 9.59 -1.99
C ALA A 140 -20.10 11.12 -1.85
N PHE A 141 -18.90 11.67 -2.00
CA PHE A 141 -18.67 13.12 -2.10
C PHE A 141 -19.05 13.71 -3.48
N GLY A 142 -19.34 12.86 -4.48
CA GLY A 142 -19.72 13.27 -5.83
C GLY A 142 -18.57 13.28 -6.84
N CYS A 143 -17.40 12.71 -6.50
CA CYS A 143 -16.29 12.60 -7.46
C CYS A 143 -16.58 11.54 -8.55
N ASN A 144 -15.97 11.73 -9.72
CA ASN A 144 -15.93 10.72 -10.78
C ASN A 144 -14.85 9.70 -10.47
N VAL A 145 -15.23 8.50 -10.02
CA VAL A 145 -14.28 7.51 -9.52
C VAL A 145 -14.15 6.33 -10.47
N TYR A 146 -12.92 6.00 -10.80
CA TYR A 146 -12.51 4.88 -11.65
C TYR A 146 -11.61 3.95 -10.87
N GLY A 147 -11.78 2.64 -11.09
CA GLY A 147 -10.96 1.62 -10.45
C GLY A 147 -10.11 0.85 -11.45
N MET A 148 -8.91 0.46 -11.03
CA MET A 148 -8.08 -0.52 -11.73
C MET A 148 -7.70 -1.62 -10.76
N GLU A 149 -8.12 -2.87 -11.04
CA GLU A 149 -7.91 -4.03 -10.18
C GLU A 149 -7.68 -5.28 -11.04
N ILE A 150 -6.73 -6.12 -10.61
CA ILE A 150 -6.39 -7.36 -11.30
C ILE A 150 -7.31 -8.53 -10.90
N SER A 151 -7.79 -8.56 -9.66
CA SER A 151 -8.64 -9.63 -9.14
C SER A 151 -10.07 -9.56 -9.70
N PRO A 152 -10.57 -10.62 -10.38
CA PRO A 152 -11.95 -10.65 -10.90
C PRO A 152 -13.01 -10.50 -9.83
N SER A 153 -12.82 -11.13 -8.66
CA SER A 153 -13.75 -11.06 -7.53
C SER A 153 -13.89 -9.62 -7.01
N ARG A 154 -12.78 -8.90 -6.86
CA ARG A 154 -12.77 -7.49 -6.42
C ARG A 154 -13.37 -6.56 -7.48
N ARG A 155 -13.14 -6.82 -8.77
CA ARG A 155 -13.81 -6.06 -9.85
C ARG A 155 -15.33 -6.17 -9.80
N LYS A 156 -15.88 -7.33 -9.42
CA LYS A 156 -17.31 -7.48 -9.21
C LYS A 156 -17.81 -6.58 -8.08
N ILE A 157 -17.12 -6.56 -6.93
CA ILE A 157 -17.45 -5.69 -5.80
C ILE A 157 -17.46 -4.21 -6.22
N ALA A 158 -16.49 -3.77 -7.01
CA ALA A 158 -16.46 -2.39 -7.50
C ALA A 158 -17.66 -2.03 -8.38
N LYS A 159 -18.07 -2.94 -9.27
CA LYS A 159 -19.29 -2.74 -10.10
C LYS A 159 -20.54 -2.59 -9.24
N ASP A 160 -20.68 -3.43 -8.22
CA ASP A 160 -21.82 -3.37 -7.29
C ASP A 160 -21.85 -2.04 -6.50
N MET A 161 -20.68 -1.42 -6.32
CA MET A 161 -20.53 -0.07 -5.73
C MET A 161 -20.68 1.06 -6.76
N GLY A 162 -20.91 0.74 -8.04
CA GLY A 162 -21.00 1.69 -9.14
C GLY A 162 -19.68 2.41 -9.44
N ILE A 163 -18.54 1.76 -9.22
CA ILE A 163 -17.21 2.23 -9.59
C ILE A 163 -16.91 1.74 -11.01
N ASP A 164 -16.56 2.62 -11.90
CA ASP A 164 -16.20 2.30 -13.28
C ASP A 164 -14.83 1.64 -13.31
N ILE A 165 -14.78 0.38 -13.77
CA ILE A 165 -13.53 -0.35 -13.93
C ILE A 165 -12.91 -0.04 -15.28
N ILE A 166 -11.70 0.47 -15.28
CA ILE A 166 -10.92 0.73 -16.49
C ILE A 166 -9.77 -0.28 -16.66
N GLY A 167 -9.47 -0.56 -17.92
CA GLY A 167 -8.34 -1.42 -18.29
C GLY A 167 -7.03 -0.65 -18.42
N PRO A 168 -5.90 -1.38 -18.55
CA PRO A 168 -4.58 -0.79 -18.70
C PRO A 168 -4.46 0.09 -19.98
N ASN A 169 -5.25 -0.19 -21.00
CA ASN A 169 -5.25 0.56 -22.27
C ASN A 169 -6.18 1.78 -22.27
N SER A 170 -6.83 2.12 -21.15
CA SER A 170 -7.66 3.33 -21.07
C SER A 170 -6.80 4.57 -21.28
N THR A 171 -7.29 5.52 -22.05
CA THR A 171 -6.65 6.83 -22.33
C THR A 171 -7.09 7.93 -21.39
N LYS A 172 -7.96 7.60 -20.41
CA LYS A 172 -8.49 8.60 -19.46
C LYS A 172 -7.40 9.13 -18.57
N ASN A 173 -7.44 10.47 -18.34
CA ASN A 173 -6.55 11.18 -17.44
C ASN A 173 -7.30 11.59 -16.16
N PHE A 174 -6.55 11.74 -15.05
CA PHE A 174 -7.07 11.91 -13.71
C PHE A 174 -6.50 13.13 -13.01
N ASP A 175 -7.30 13.74 -12.16
CA ASP A 175 -6.86 14.78 -11.24
C ASP A 175 -6.09 14.18 -10.06
N VAL A 176 -6.50 12.98 -9.64
CA VAL A 176 -5.86 12.23 -8.55
C VAL A 176 -5.71 10.76 -8.93
N ILE A 177 -4.53 10.20 -8.69
CA ILE A 177 -4.30 8.74 -8.74
C ILE A 177 -3.92 8.28 -7.34
N ASN A 178 -4.80 7.49 -6.72
CA ASN A 178 -4.57 6.91 -5.40
C ASN A 178 -3.90 5.54 -5.53
N LEU A 179 -2.75 5.36 -4.85
CA LEU A 179 -2.10 4.06 -4.63
C LEU A 179 -1.89 3.90 -3.12
N ASP A 180 -2.87 3.34 -2.45
CA ASP A 180 -2.83 3.09 -1.00
C ASP A 180 -2.61 1.60 -0.74
N GLN A 181 -1.47 1.23 -0.18
CA GLN A 181 -1.06 -0.15 0.08
C GLN A 181 -0.98 -0.99 -1.22
N VAL A 182 -0.27 -0.47 -2.22
CA VAL A 182 -0.08 -1.11 -3.54
C VAL A 182 1.38 -1.32 -3.87
N LEU A 183 2.22 -0.30 -3.69
CA LEU A 183 3.61 -0.30 -4.18
C LEU A 183 4.50 -1.34 -3.49
N GLU A 184 4.14 -1.76 -2.28
CA GLU A 184 4.79 -2.85 -1.56
C GLU A 184 4.58 -4.23 -2.21
N HIS A 185 3.53 -4.38 -3.04
CA HIS A 185 3.20 -5.62 -3.75
C HIS A 185 3.71 -5.65 -5.21
N VAL A 186 4.18 -4.52 -5.72
CA VAL A 186 4.53 -4.37 -7.14
C VAL A 186 5.97 -4.74 -7.40
N PRO A 187 6.28 -5.65 -8.36
CA PRO A 187 7.66 -6.03 -8.67
C PRO A 187 8.57 -4.88 -9.09
N ARG A 188 8.06 -3.91 -9.84
CA ARG A 188 8.78 -2.73 -10.37
C ARG A 188 7.98 -1.44 -10.07
N PRO A 189 8.01 -0.92 -8.83
CA PRO A 189 7.15 0.19 -8.42
C PRO A 189 7.49 1.51 -9.14
N VAL A 190 8.75 1.76 -9.48
CA VAL A 190 9.15 2.96 -10.24
C VAL A 190 8.55 2.95 -11.64
N GLU A 191 8.62 1.82 -12.34
CA GLU A 191 8.05 1.67 -13.69
C GLU A 191 6.52 1.86 -13.69
N LEU A 192 5.84 1.34 -12.64
CA LEU A 192 4.41 1.56 -12.48
C LEU A 192 4.09 3.05 -12.34
N LEU A 193 4.80 3.78 -11.49
CA LEU A 193 4.58 5.21 -11.29
C LEU A 193 4.89 6.02 -12.56
N GLN A 194 5.96 5.68 -13.29
CA GLN A 194 6.30 6.31 -14.57
C GLN A 194 5.17 6.11 -15.60
N ASN A 195 4.63 4.89 -15.71
CA ASN A 195 3.53 4.58 -16.62
C ASN A 195 2.23 5.33 -16.24
N LEU A 196 1.93 5.42 -14.95
CA LEU A 196 0.74 6.12 -14.45
C LEU A 196 0.89 7.64 -14.50
N ARG A 197 2.11 8.17 -14.45
CA ARG A 197 2.37 9.62 -14.54
C ARG A 197 1.79 10.23 -15.81
N GLY A 198 1.87 9.52 -16.93
CA GLY A 198 1.28 9.96 -18.20
C GLY A 198 -0.25 10.09 -18.18
N ARG A 199 -0.89 9.59 -17.11
CA ARG A 199 -2.35 9.68 -16.91
C ARG A 199 -2.76 10.78 -15.94
N LEU A 200 -1.83 11.56 -15.41
CA LEU A 200 -2.18 12.73 -14.63
C LEU A 200 -2.57 13.89 -15.56
N LYS A 201 -3.66 14.57 -15.21
CA LYS A 201 -3.99 15.87 -15.80
C LYS A 201 -2.97 16.92 -15.35
N LYS A 202 -2.91 18.03 -16.05
CA LYS A 202 -2.09 19.19 -15.64
C LYS A 202 -2.52 19.65 -14.23
N GLY A 203 -1.57 19.68 -13.28
CA GLY A 203 -1.84 20.01 -11.88
C GLY A 203 -2.40 18.86 -11.03
N GLY A 204 -2.63 17.69 -11.64
CA GLY A 204 -3.01 16.48 -10.91
C GLY A 204 -1.85 15.88 -10.11
N PHE A 205 -2.15 14.97 -9.21
CA PHE A 205 -1.14 14.36 -8.33
C PHE A 205 -1.47 12.92 -7.93
N PHE A 206 -0.44 12.22 -7.49
CA PHE A 206 -0.57 10.92 -6.84
C PHE A 206 -0.80 11.09 -5.34
N LYS A 207 -1.69 10.28 -4.77
CA LYS A 207 -1.72 9.98 -3.35
C LYS A 207 -1.06 8.62 -3.15
N LEU A 208 0.09 8.58 -2.49
CA LEU A 208 0.89 7.38 -2.29
C LEU A 208 0.95 7.04 -0.80
N ALA A 209 0.70 5.77 -0.45
CA ALA A 209 0.87 5.27 0.90
C ALA A 209 1.34 3.82 0.88
N VAL A 210 2.33 3.50 1.72
CA VAL A 210 2.87 2.15 1.92
C VAL A 210 3.09 1.88 3.41
N PRO A 211 3.19 0.62 3.85
CA PRO A 211 3.57 0.30 5.22
C PRO A 211 4.97 0.84 5.53
N ASP A 212 5.12 1.39 6.74
CA ASP A 212 6.40 1.89 7.20
C ASP A 212 7.32 0.76 7.67
N GLY A 213 8.45 0.61 7.00
CA GLY A 213 9.50 -0.37 7.27
C GLY A 213 10.70 0.17 8.04
N SER A 214 10.64 1.39 8.58
CA SER A 214 11.80 2.04 9.24
C SER A 214 12.40 1.22 10.38
N ASN A 215 11.58 0.42 11.06
CA ASN A 215 12.03 -0.42 12.18
C ASN A 215 12.27 -1.89 11.80
N ILE A 216 12.18 -2.25 10.52
CA ILE A 216 12.17 -3.67 10.12
C ILE A 216 13.45 -4.41 10.50
N GLU A 217 14.61 -3.79 10.36
CA GLU A 217 15.91 -4.39 10.68
C GLU A 217 16.04 -4.70 12.17
N VAL A 218 15.68 -3.73 13.01
CA VAL A 218 15.71 -3.88 14.47
C VAL A 218 14.69 -4.93 14.92
N ASN A 219 13.51 -4.95 14.32
CA ASN A 219 12.47 -5.91 14.67
C ASN A 219 12.84 -7.34 14.27
N LEU A 220 13.47 -7.52 13.10
CA LEU A 220 14.01 -8.82 12.66
C LEU A 220 15.15 -9.31 13.56
N SER A 221 16.11 -8.45 13.88
CA SER A 221 17.24 -8.81 14.78
C SER A 221 16.79 -9.21 16.19
N ARG A 222 15.64 -8.68 16.64
CA ARG A 222 15.04 -9.00 17.94
C ARG A 222 14.06 -10.18 17.88
N GLY A 223 13.89 -10.81 16.73
CA GLY A 223 12.98 -11.95 16.56
C GLY A 223 11.51 -11.61 16.82
N MET A 224 11.04 -10.41 16.44
CA MET A 224 9.69 -9.92 16.75
C MET A 224 8.56 -10.57 15.91
N TRP A 225 8.70 -11.84 15.58
CA TRP A 225 7.74 -12.61 14.76
C TRP A 225 6.34 -12.73 15.39
N ALA A 226 6.24 -12.69 16.71
CA ALA A 226 4.98 -12.75 17.45
C ALA A 226 4.35 -11.38 17.73
N ALA A 227 4.99 -10.29 17.30
CA ALA A 227 4.51 -8.95 17.59
C ALA A 227 3.13 -8.67 16.95
N PRO A 228 2.23 -7.94 17.64
CA PRO A 228 0.94 -7.55 17.05
C PRO A 228 1.11 -6.77 15.75
N ARG A 229 0.28 -7.08 14.75
CA ARG A 229 0.36 -6.54 13.38
C ARG A 229 0.47 -5.01 13.30
N HIS A 230 -0.10 -4.32 14.26
CA HIS A 230 -0.16 -2.85 14.26
C HIS A 230 0.73 -2.19 15.31
N SER A 231 1.62 -2.96 15.94
CA SER A 231 2.59 -2.42 16.89
C SER A 231 3.82 -1.84 16.16
N ARG A 232 4.60 -1.02 16.87
CA ARG A 232 5.92 -0.56 16.40
C ARG A 232 6.93 -1.70 16.20
N PHE A 233 6.65 -2.86 16.75
CA PHE A 233 7.46 -4.08 16.63
C PHE A 233 7.01 -5.00 15.51
N SER A 234 5.97 -4.61 14.75
CA SER A 234 5.39 -5.43 13.69
C SER A 234 6.38 -5.67 12.55
N LEU A 235 6.34 -6.88 11.99
CA LEU A 235 7.06 -7.24 10.76
C LEU A 235 6.16 -7.13 9.52
N VAL A 236 4.97 -6.55 9.63
CA VAL A 236 4.00 -6.49 8.54
C VAL A 236 4.50 -5.74 7.30
N ALA A 237 5.40 -4.76 7.46
CA ALA A 237 5.97 -4.02 6.33
C ALA A 237 6.83 -4.89 5.39
N ALA A 238 7.30 -6.04 5.88
CA ALA A 238 8.02 -7.04 5.09
C ALA A 238 7.29 -8.39 5.12
N TYR A 239 5.93 -8.39 5.08
CA TYR A 239 5.14 -9.62 5.17
C TYR A 239 5.53 -10.60 4.06
N PRO A 240 5.89 -11.85 4.39
CA PRO A 240 6.36 -12.82 3.40
C PRO A 240 5.33 -13.02 2.28
N LEU A 241 5.80 -13.16 1.04
CA LEU A 241 5.03 -13.36 -0.20
C LEU A 241 4.20 -12.16 -0.66
N GLU A 242 3.67 -11.34 0.24
CA GLU A 242 2.78 -10.22 -0.10
C GLU A 242 3.53 -8.89 -0.20
N HIS A 243 4.24 -8.47 0.87
CA HIS A 243 4.99 -7.21 0.87
C HIS A 243 6.42 -7.45 0.38
N ILE A 244 6.56 -7.53 -0.94
CA ILE A 244 7.84 -7.82 -1.59
C ILE A 244 8.81 -6.63 -1.59
N ASN A 245 8.31 -5.42 -1.28
CA ASN A 245 9.08 -4.20 -1.06
C ASN A 245 8.74 -3.62 0.31
N CYS A 246 9.72 -3.41 1.15
CA CYS A 246 9.57 -2.82 2.48
C CYS A 246 10.22 -1.44 2.49
N PHE A 247 9.39 -0.41 2.37
CA PHE A 247 9.82 0.97 2.27
C PHE A 247 10.10 1.59 3.63
N ASN A 248 11.14 2.41 3.69
CA ASN A 248 11.36 3.44 4.70
C ASN A 248 11.34 4.83 4.04
N GLY A 249 11.41 5.90 4.81
CA GLY A 249 11.33 7.26 4.28
C GLY A 249 12.34 7.55 3.16
N ARG A 250 13.60 7.08 3.30
CA ARG A 250 14.64 7.27 2.29
C ARG A 250 14.33 6.55 0.98
N SER A 251 13.99 5.27 1.04
CA SER A 251 13.68 4.49 -0.17
C SER A 251 12.39 4.93 -0.84
N PHE A 252 11.42 5.41 -0.06
CA PHE A 252 10.17 5.94 -0.58
C PHE A 252 10.39 7.27 -1.33
N ASN A 253 11.19 8.19 -0.77
CA ASN A 253 11.56 9.43 -1.45
C ASN A 253 12.35 9.15 -2.72
N TYR A 254 13.32 8.23 -2.64
CA TYR A 254 14.10 7.82 -3.81
C TYR A 254 13.19 7.28 -4.94
N MET A 255 12.19 6.48 -4.60
CA MET A 255 11.21 5.95 -5.57
C MET A 255 10.43 7.08 -6.27
N ILE A 256 9.96 8.07 -5.50
CA ILE A 256 9.24 9.23 -6.04
C ILE A 256 10.11 9.97 -7.04
N GLU A 257 11.35 10.30 -6.65
CA GLU A 257 12.32 11.00 -7.51
C GLU A 257 12.70 10.19 -8.75
N ALA A 258 12.96 8.88 -8.59
CA ALA A 258 13.30 7.99 -9.70
C ALA A 258 12.14 7.82 -10.70
N ALA A 259 10.90 7.98 -10.25
CA ALA A 259 9.72 8.02 -11.13
C ALA A 259 9.57 9.37 -11.86
N GLY A 260 10.46 10.33 -11.62
CA GLY A 260 10.38 11.68 -12.19
C GLY A 260 9.29 12.54 -11.55
N LEU A 261 8.88 12.19 -10.34
CA LEU A 261 7.86 12.89 -9.56
C LEU A 261 8.53 13.78 -8.51
N LYS A 262 7.81 14.80 -8.07
CA LYS A 262 8.21 15.66 -6.96
C LYS A 262 7.14 15.61 -5.88
N ARG A 263 7.54 15.68 -4.61
CA ARG A 263 6.58 15.84 -3.53
C ARG A 263 5.84 17.15 -3.69
N LYS A 264 4.51 17.08 -3.59
CA LYS A 264 3.67 18.26 -3.57
C LYS A 264 3.80 18.94 -2.21
N GLU A 265 4.18 20.20 -2.21
CA GLU A 265 4.17 21.01 -0.99
C GLU A 265 2.73 21.22 -0.52
N ILE A 266 2.48 20.87 0.73
CA ILE A 266 1.17 21.07 1.37
C ILE A 266 1.26 22.35 2.19
N PRO A 267 0.41 23.35 1.91
CA PRO A 267 0.39 24.59 2.69
C PRO A 267 0.21 24.31 4.18
N MET A 268 0.94 25.04 5.04
CA MET A 268 0.91 24.83 6.49
C MET A 268 -0.52 24.93 7.06
N MET A 269 -1.33 25.86 6.58
CA MET A 269 -2.73 25.97 7.00
C MET A 269 -3.57 24.75 6.65
N ALA A 270 -3.33 24.12 5.49
CA ALA A 270 -4.01 22.88 5.13
C ALA A 270 -3.58 21.72 6.05
N LYS A 271 -2.30 21.66 6.44
CA LYS A 271 -1.79 20.71 7.41
C LYS A 271 -2.44 20.90 8.79
N ILE A 272 -2.50 22.14 9.27
CA ILE A 272 -3.13 22.50 10.56
C ILE A 272 -4.63 22.16 10.53
N SER A 273 -5.34 22.53 9.47
CA SER A 273 -6.77 22.21 9.30
C SER A 273 -7.01 20.71 9.35
N TYR A 274 -6.22 19.92 8.62
CA TYR A 274 -6.31 18.47 8.66
C TYR A 274 -6.06 17.90 10.06
N ALA A 275 -5.08 18.44 10.80
CA ALA A 275 -4.78 18.05 12.17
C ALA A 275 -5.91 18.41 13.13
N ALA A 276 -6.40 19.64 13.07
CA ALA A 276 -7.45 20.14 13.95
C ALA A 276 -8.75 19.33 13.80
N HIS A 277 -9.18 19.05 12.57
CA HIS A 277 -10.36 18.23 12.34
C HIS A 277 -10.21 16.78 12.87
N ASN A 278 -9.01 16.21 12.80
CA ASN A 278 -8.75 14.88 13.36
C ASN A 278 -8.74 14.87 14.90
N LEU A 279 -8.38 15.96 15.56
CA LEU A 279 -8.34 16.08 17.03
C LEU A 279 -9.72 16.38 17.64
N VAL A 280 -10.51 17.26 17.02
CA VAL A 280 -11.76 17.76 17.59
C VAL A 280 -12.88 16.71 17.65
N PHE A 281 -12.84 15.70 16.76
CA PHE A 281 -13.91 14.70 16.67
C PHE A 281 -13.61 13.35 17.32
N THR A 282 -12.60 13.24 18.18
CA THR A 282 -12.28 11.99 18.88
C THR A 282 -12.30 12.14 20.40
N PRO A 283 -13.45 11.89 21.05
CA PRO A 283 -13.56 11.99 22.51
C PRO A 283 -12.80 10.90 23.28
N LYS A 284 -12.27 9.88 22.62
CA LYS A 284 -11.43 8.82 23.23
C LYS A 284 -10.28 8.46 22.31
N VAL A 285 -9.07 8.42 22.86
CA VAL A 285 -7.88 7.90 22.17
C VAL A 285 -8.05 6.39 22.03
N ASN A 286 -8.54 5.94 20.89
CA ASN A 286 -8.63 4.52 20.52
C ASN A 286 -7.62 4.18 19.41
N LYS A 287 -7.56 2.91 18.99
CA LYS A 287 -6.69 2.47 17.90
C LYS A 287 -6.84 3.33 16.62
N ALA A 288 -8.06 3.74 16.28
CA ALA A 288 -8.32 4.58 15.11
C ALA A 288 -7.70 5.97 15.23
N THR A 289 -7.72 6.58 16.43
CA THR A 289 -7.06 7.86 16.71
C THR A 289 -5.54 7.75 16.58
N TYR A 290 -4.94 6.67 17.09
CA TYR A 290 -3.51 6.42 16.94
C TYR A 290 -3.11 6.33 15.46
N TYR A 291 -3.86 5.59 14.62
CA TYR A 291 -3.58 5.50 13.17
C TYR A 291 -3.71 6.85 12.48
N ARG A 292 -4.67 7.68 12.88
CA ARG A 292 -4.89 9.01 12.32
C ARG A 292 -3.75 9.95 12.63
N LEU A 293 -3.32 10.01 13.89
CA LEU A 293 -2.17 10.81 14.31
C LEU A 293 -0.90 10.31 13.62
N ARG A 294 -0.69 8.99 13.54
CA ARG A 294 0.44 8.41 12.83
C ARG A 294 0.43 8.76 11.34
N ASN A 295 -0.71 8.64 10.65
CA ASN A 295 -0.82 9.00 9.24
C ASN A 295 -0.68 10.51 9.03
N PHE A 296 -1.18 11.32 9.95
CA PHE A 296 -0.96 12.77 9.94
C PHE A 296 0.53 13.11 10.05
N TRP A 297 1.25 12.54 11.03
CA TRP A 297 2.69 12.73 11.15
C TRP A 297 3.43 12.23 9.90
N ARG A 298 3.01 11.14 9.30
CA ARG A 298 3.58 10.64 8.05
C ARG A 298 3.37 11.61 6.88
N TYR A 299 2.23 12.28 6.79
CA TYR A 299 2.02 13.38 5.83
C TYR A 299 2.92 14.58 6.11
N LEU A 300 3.16 14.90 7.39
CA LEU A 300 4.05 16.00 7.78
C LEU A 300 5.52 15.68 7.54
N ASP A 301 5.96 14.52 8.01
CA ASP A 301 7.37 14.13 8.02
C ASP A 301 7.79 13.45 6.70
N GLY A 302 6.81 13.03 5.89
CA GLY A 302 7.05 12.49 4.56
C GLY A 302 7.65 11.09 4.53
N ASP A 303 7.53 10.29 5.59
CA ASP A 303 8.19 8.99 5.66
C ASP A 303 7.72 7.98 4.61
N THR A 304 6.43 7.63 4.63
CA THR A 304 5.90 6.58 3.72
C THR A 304 4.53 6.93 3.14
N MET A 305 4.11 8.20 3.25
CA MET A 305 2.96 8.78 2.57
C MET A 305 3.38 10.06 1.87
N ALA A 306 2.93 10.26 0.65
CA ALA A 306 3.20 11.49 -0.09
C ALA A 306 2.07 11.82 -1.07
N LEU A 307 1.91 13.13 -1.33
CA LEU A 307 1.35 13.63 -2.57
C LEU A 307 2.53 13.93 -3.49
N ALA A 308 2.49 13.43 -4.72
CA ALA A 308 3.57 13.61 -5.69
C ALA A 308 3.00 13.94 -7.08
N GLN A 309 3.67 14.85 -7.80
CA GLN A 309 3.27 15.31 -9.13
C GLN A 309 4.43 15.31 -10.12
#